data_f43a4f50d5a4bfbb53f96f7e25c69680
#
_entry.id   f43a4f50d5a4bfbb53f96f7e25c69680
#
_cell.length_a   1.000
_cell.length_b   1.000
_cell.length_c   1.000
_cell.angle_alpha   90.00
_cell.angle_beta   90.00
_cell.angle_gamma   90.00
#
_symmetry.space_group_name_H-M   'P 1'
#
loop_
_entity.id
_entity.type
_entity.pdbx_description
1 polymer ?
#
loop_
_entity_poly.entity_id
_entity_poly.type
_entity_poly.pdbx_seq_one_letter_code
_entity_poly.pdbx_strand_id
1 'polypeptide(L)'
;NATVTMKTDGVLLRLDKQDFVELLRQPLLQRLSPVEARRRVAAGAVWLDVRYPAEYQYDGLPGAINIPVNEIRQAAASLDQSRTYVAYCQSGRRSSAAAFLLSQRGFNAYLLEGGLKALRADNERTRT
;
A
#
# COMPACT_ATOMS: atom_id res chain seq x y z
N ASN A 1 -16.65 -20.80 -27.42
CA ASN A 1 -16.62 -20.87 -26.10
C ASN A 1 -15.64 -19.93 -25.52
N ALA A 2 -15.96 -19.36 -24.49
CA ALA A 2 -15.18 -18.31 -23.93
C ALA A 2 -13.90 -18.79 -23.28
N THR A 3 -13.71 -20.03 -23.20
CA THR A 3 -12.56 -20.53 -22.53
C THR A 3 -11.42 -20.59 -23.47
N VAL A 4 -10.34 -20.04 -23.08
CA VAL A 4 -9.21 -20.11 -23.89
C VAL A 4 -8.48 -21.28 -23.38
N THR A 5 -8.48 -22.30 -24.07
CA THR A 5 -7.86 -23.45 -23.62
C THR A 5 -6.53 -23.53 -24.21
N MET A 6 -5.63 -23.68 -23.43
CA MET A 6 -4.37 -23.71 -23.93
C MET A 6 -4.17 -25.06 -24.14
N LYS A 7 -4.51 -25.55 -24.96
CA LYS A 7 -4.43 -26.78 -25.20
C LYS A 7 -3.34 -27.40 -24.77
N THR A 8 -2.54 -27.08 -24.74
CA THR A 8 -1.49 -27.66 -24.42
C THR A 8 -1.56 -28.38 -23.38
N ASP A 9 -1.92 -28.43 -22.88
CA ASP A 9 -1.95 -29.04 -21.90
C ASP A 9 -2.86 -28.97 -21.14
N GLY A 10 -3.45 -28.75 -21.40
CA GLY A 10 -4.45 -28.73 -20.68
C GLY A 10 -4.37 -28.40 -19.29
N VAL A 11 -3.55 -28.13 -18.87
CA VAL A 11 -3.51 -27.95 -17.60
C VAL A 11 -3.82 -26.83 -17.23
N LEU A 12 -3.86 -26.52 -17.42
CA LEU A 12 -3.97 -25.67 -16.99
C LEU A 12 -4.42 -24.76 -16.77
N LEU A 13 -4.32 -24.19 -16.90
CA LEU A 13 -4.58 -23.07 -16.77
C LEU A 13 -5.69 -22.72 -17.42
N ARG A 14 -6.67 -22.83 -17.12
CA ARG A 14 -7.74 -22.48 -17.64
C ARG A 14 -8.22 -21.36 -16.94
N LEU A 15 -7.95 -20.17 -17.21
CA LEU A 15 -8.61 -19.03 -16.67
C LEU A 15 -9.87 -18.81 -17.43
N ASP A 16 -10.98 -18.73 -16.76
CA ASP A 16 -12.18 -18.36 -17.38
C ASP A 16 -12.00 -16.95 -17.82
N LYS A 17 -12.76 -16.45 -18.71
CA LYS A 17 -12.73 -15.10 -19.18
C LYS A 17 -12.99 -14.13 -18.07
N GLN A 18 -13.88 -14.47 -17.16
CA GLN A 18 -14.21 -13.59 -16.07
C GLN A 18 -13.04 -13.45 -15.10
N ASP A 19 -12.35 -14.52 -14.80
CA ASP A 19 -11.20 -14.45 -13.91
C ASP A 19 -10.09 -13.61 -14.52
N PHE A 20 -9.93 -13.69 -15.82
CA PHE A 20 -8.91 -12.90 -16.50
C PHE A 20 -9.24 -11.41 -16.40
N VAL A 21 -10.50 -11.05 -16.57
CA VAL A 21 -10.92 -9.66 -16.48
C VAL A 21 -10.73 -9.14 -15.06
N GLU A 22 -11.00 -9.97 -14.07
CA GLU A 22 -10.80 -9.59 -12.69
C GLU A 22 -9.33 -9.28 -12.40
N LEU A 23 -8.45 -10.09 -12.90
CA LEU A 23 -7.03 -9.84 -12.71
C LEU A 23 -6.60 -8.52 -13.33
N LEU A 24 -7.14 -8.19 -14.49
CA LEU A 24 -6.79 -6.95 -15.16
C LEU A 24 -7.36 -5.74 -14.46
N ARG A 25 -8.37 -5.92 -13.65
CA ARG A 25 -8.98 -4.81 -12.95
C ARG A 25 -8.38 -4.53 -11.59
N GLN A 26 -7.48 -5.37 -11.14
CA GLN A 26 -6.88 -5.13 -9.85
C GLN A 26 -6.06 -3.87 -9.90
N PRO A 27 -6.15 -3.04 -8.89
CA PRO A 27 -5.41 -1.79 -8.91
C PRO A 27 -3.92 -2.04 -8.83
N LEU A 28 -3.19 -1.23 -9.57
CA LEU A 28 -1.74 -1.30 -9.49
C LEU A 28 -1.28 -0.65 -8.21
N LEU A 29 -0.27 -1.22 -7.60
CA LEU A 29 0.26 -0.67 -6.38
C LEU A 29 1.10 0.55 -6.71
N GLN A 30 0.75 1.68 -6.15
CA GLN A 30 1.44 2.94 -6.43
C GLN A 30 2.49 3.19 -5.36
N ARG A 31 3.71 3.38 -5.80
CA ARG A 31 4.84 3.58 -4.88
C ARG A 31 5.35 4.99 -4.96
N LEU A 32 5.76 5.51 -3.83
CA LEU A 32 6.35 6.84 -3.77
C LEU A 32 7.73 6.75 -3.16
N SER A 33 8.67 7.47 -3.73
CA SER A 33 9.99 7.60 -3.11
C SER A 33 9.85 8.42 -1.83
N PRO A 34 10.84 8.42 -0.95
CA PRO A 34 10.77 9.24 0.26
C PRO A 34 10.52 10.72 -0.04
N VAL A 35 11.13 11.25 -1.08
CA VAL A 35 10.94 12.64 -1.44
C VAL A 35 9.51 12.91 -1.86
N GLU A 36 8.97 12.04 -2.71
CA GLU A 36 7.61 12.20 -3.18
C GLU A 36 6.59 12.01 -2.07
N ALA A 37 6.85 11.06 -1.19
CA ALA A 37 5.95 10.80 -0.07
C ALA A 37 5.87 12.03 0.83
N ARG A 38 7.00 12.64 1.12
CA ARG A 38 7.01 13.85 1.95
C ARG A 38 6.26 14.99 1.28
N ARG A 39 6.38 15.11 -0.04
CA ARG A 39 5.64 16.13 -0.76
C ARG A 39 4.14 15.91 -0.67
N ARG A 40 3.71 14.67 -0.80
CA ARG A 40 2.29 14.36 -0.72
C ARG A 40 1.74 14.65 0.65
N VAL A 41 2.48 14.30 1.67
CA VAL A 41 2.03 14.55 3.04
C VAL A 41 2.02 16.06 3.31
N ALA A 42 2.99 16.79 2.81
CA ALA A 42 2.99 18.23 2.96
C ALA A 42 1.79 18.87 2.26
N ALA A 43 1.28 18.22 1.24
CA ALA A 43 0.11 18.70 0.51
C ALA A 43 -1.21 18.18 1.07
N GLY A 44 -1.18 17.44 2.17
CA GLY A 44 -2.41 17.01 2.84
C GLY A 44 -2.60 15.51 2.96
N ALA A 45 -1.73 14.69 2.37
CA ALA A 45 -1.86 13.25 2.54
C ALA A 45 -1.53 12.85 3.97
N VAL A 46 -1.98 11.69 4.37
CA VAL A 46 -1.83 11.22 5.73
C VAL A 46 -0.86 10.06 5.77
N TRP A 47 0.12 10.14 6.67
CA TRP A 47 0.99 8.98 6.90
C TRP A 47 0.18 7.89 7.60
N LEU A 48 0.24 6.69 7.09
CA LEU A 48 -0.47 5.56 7.69
C LEU A 48 0.56 4.53 8.13
N ASP A 49 0.77 4.44 9.44
CA ASP A 49 1.74 3.50 10.00
C ASP A 49 1.05 2.15 10.19
N VAL A 50 1.47 1.15 9.44
CA VAL A 50 0.81 -0.15 9.49
C VAL A 50 1.59 -1.17 10.30
N ARG A 51 2.46 -0.68 11.16
CA ARG A 51 3.22 -1.54 12.07
C ARG A 51 2.42 -1.78 13.34
N TYR A 52 2.96 -2.60 14.23
CA TYR A 52 2.30 -2.83 15.51
C TYR A 52 2.33 -1.56 16.35
N PRO A 53 1.37 -1.41 17.28
CA PRO A 53 1.32 -0.18 18.07
C PRO A 53 2.61 0.13 18.84
N ALA A 54 3.30 -0.89 19.32
CA ALA A 54 4.54 -0.65 20.04
C ALA A 54 5.62 -0.03 19.14
N GLU A 55 5.66 -0.45 17.89
CA GLU A 55 6.60 0.12 16.93
C GLU A 55 6.24 1.58 16.66
N TYR A 56 4.97 1.85 16.49
CA TYR A 56 4.50 3.19 16.24
C TYR A 56 4.81 4.11 17.42
N GLN A 57 4.59 3.62 18.63
CA GLN A 57 4.86 4.43 19.80
C GLN A 57 6.34 4.70 19.96
N TYR A 58 7.18 3.80 19.53
CA TYR A 58 8.61 3.97 19.65
C TYR A 58 9.12 5.03 18.68
N ASP A 59 8.74 4.96 17.41
CA ASP A 59 9.30 5.87 16.42
C ASP A 59 8.38 6.17 15.25
N GLY A 60 7.07 6.23 15.49
CA GLY A 60 6.13 6.59 14.44
C GLY A 60 6.33 8.01 13.95
N LEU A 61 5.98 8.26 12.72
CA LEU A 61 6.12 9.60 12.15
C LEU A 61 5.08 10.54 12.76
N PRO A 62 5.43 11.80 12.94
CA PRO A 62 4.49 12.76 13.51
C PRO A 62 3.25 12.90 12.63
N GLY A 63 2.09 12.91 13.26
CA GLY A 63 0.83 13.04 12.56
C GLY A 63 0.33 11.78 11.89
N ALA A 64 1.04 10.67 12.03
CA ALA A 64 0.62 9.43 11.41
C ALA A 64 -0.56 8.80 12.15
N ILE A 65 -1.36 8.08 11.40
CA ILE A 65 -2.40 7.25 11.98
C ILE A 65 -1.85 5.84 12.03
N ASN A 66 -1.98 5.17 13.15
CA ASN A 66 -1.47 3.81 13.28
C ASN A 66 -2.60 2.79 13.15
N ILE A 67 -2.54 1.98 12.12
CA ILE A 67 -3.48 0.87 11.94
C ILE A 67 -2.64 -0.32 11.51
N PRO A 68 -2.41 -1.29 12.39
CA PRO A 68 -1.61 -2.45 12.01
C PRO A 68 -2.18 -3.16 10.78
N VAL A 69 -1.31 -3.72 9.97
CA VAL A 69 -1.73 -4.29 8.70
C VAL A 69 -2.83 -5.34 8.85
N ASN A 70 -2.80 -6.10 9.92
CA ASN A 70 -3.82 -7.13 10.12
C ASN A 70 -5.18 -6.57 10.50
N GLU A 71 -5.27 -5.26 10.77
CA GLU A 71 -6.53 -4.61 11.09
C GLU A 71 -7.04 -3.70 9.98
N ILE A 72 -6.33 -3.62 8.89
CA ILE A 72 -6.68 -2.71 7.80
C ILE A 72 -8.07 -2.96 7.23
N ARG A 73 -8.43 -4.21 7.03
CA ARG A 73 -9.73 -4.51 6.45
C ARG A 73 -10.87 -3.96 7.28
N GLN A 74 -10.75 -4.14 8.57
CA GLN A 74 -11.77 -3.70 9.49
C GLN A 74 -11.77 -2.19 9.63
N ALA A 75 -10.60 -1.62 9.73
CA ALA A 75 -10.46 -0.18 9.92
C ALA A 75 -10.84 0.61 8.69
N ALA A 76 -10.77 0.01 7.51
CA ALA A 76 -11.10 0.71 6.28
C ALA A 76 -12.50 1.28 6.30
N ALA A 77 -13.41 0.62 6.99
CA ALA A 77 -14.79 1.10 7.05
C ALA A 77 -14.89 2.45 7.77
N SER A 78 -13.92 2.78 8.63
CA SER A 78 -13.94 4.02 9.37
C SER A 78 -13.03 5.09 8.82
N LEU A 79 -12.24 4.76 7.81
CA LEU A 79 -11.34 5.74 7.26
C LEU A 79 -12.04 6.64 6.26
N ASP A 80 -11.56 7.87 6.16
CA ASP A 80 -12.13 8.87 5.26
C ASP A 80 -11.62 8.62 3.85
N GLN A 81 -12.50 8.21 2.96
CA GLN A 81 -12.11 7.89 1.58
C GLN A 81 -11.74 9.12 0.77
N SER A 82 -12.05 10.30 1.25
CA SER A 82 -11.67 11.51 0.53
C SER A 82 -10.22 11.90 0.77
N ARG A 83 -9.55 11.26 1.72
CA ARG A 83 -8.16 11.57 2.04
C ARG A 83 -7.22 10.66 1.27
N THR A 84 -6.00 11.11 1.09
CA THR A 84 -4.95 10.30 0.50
C THR A 84 -4.08 9.75 1.61
N TYR A 85 -3.74 8.47 1.51
CA TYR A 85 -2.94 7.81 2.54
C TYR A 85 -1.62 7.33 1.96
N VAL A 86 -0.55 7.49 2.73
CA VAL A 86 0.76 6.95 2.35
C VAL A 86 1.11 5.93 3.43
N ALA A 87 0.99 4.67 3.08
CA ALA A 87 1.25 3.59 4.03
C ALA A 87 2.74 3.33 4.15
N TYR A 88 3.19 3.10 5.36
CA TYR A 88 4.59 2.76 5.56
C TYR A 88 4.75 1.74 6.67
N CYS A 89 5.84 1.01 6.58
CA CYS A 89 6.26 0.13 7.66
C CYS A 89 7.78 0.26 7.73
N GLN A 90 8.45 -0.68 8.36
CA GLN A 90 9.89 -0.56 8.50
C GLN A 90 10.62 -0.71 7.16
N SER A 91 10.25 -1.71 6.38
CA SER A 91 10.95 -2.03 5.14
C SER A 91 10.10 -1.98 3.88
N GLY A 92 8.79 -1.90 4.01
CA GLY A 92 7.89 -1.85 2.86
C GLY A 92 7.04 -3.08 2.65
N ARG A 93 7.29 -4.17 3.38
CA ARG A 93 6.52 -5.37 3.19
C ARG A 93 5.10 -5.30 3.69
N ARG A 94 4.91 -4.92 4.92
CA ARG A 94 3.57 -4.81 5.51
C ARG A 94 2.78 -3.70 4.84
N SER A 95 3.46 -2.61 4.46
CA SER A 95 2.77 -1.50 3.85
C SER A 95 2.33 -1.81 2.42
N SER A 96 3.02 -2.70 1.74
CA SER A 96 2.57 -3.13 0.42
C SER A 96 1.20 -3.80 0.52
N ALA A 97 1.04 -4.69 1.48
CA ALA A 97 -0.23 -5.37 1.69
C ALA A 97 -1.33 -4.38 2.07
N ALA A 98 -1.01 -3.44 2.95
CA ALA A 98 -1.99 -2.46 3.40
C ALA A 98 -2.44 -1.56 2.25
N ALA A 99 -1.49 -1.06 1.47
CA ALA A 99 -1.83 -0.19 0.35
C ALA A 99 -2.67 -0.93 -0.68
N PHE A 100 -2.36 -2.18 -0.91
CA PHE A 100 -3.13 -2.99 -1.84
C PHE A 100 -4.58 -3.17 -1.36
N LEU A 101 -4.75 -3.52 -0.10
CA LEU A 101 -6.08 -3.70 0.47
C LEU A 101 -6.89 -2.42 0.40
N LEU A 102 -6.28 -1.30 0.70
CA LEU A 102 -6.98 -0.03 0.67
C LEU A 102 -7.32 0.36 -0.77
N SER A 103 -6.41 0.14 -1.70
CA SER A 103 -6.66 0.46 -3.09
C SER A 103 -7.82 -0.37 -3.65
N GLN A 104 -7.91 -1.63 -3.25
CA GLN A 104 -9.02 -2.47 -3.67
C GLN A 104 -10.35 -1.96 -3.17
N ARG A 105 -10.35 -1.23 -2.07
CA ARG A 105 -11.57 -0.69 -1.50
C ARG A 105 -11.84 0.74 -1.93
N GLY A 106 -11.14 1.20 -2.94
CA GLY A 106 -11.40 2.52 -3.51
C GLY A 106 -10.69 3.68 -2.86
N PHE A 107 -9.75 3.40 -1.94
CA PHE A 107 -9.00 4.47 -1.32
C PHE A 107 -7.86 4.92 -2.22
N ASN A 108 -7.47 6.16 -2.07
CA ASN A 108 -6.30 6.69 -2.74
C ASN A 108 -5.12 6.42 -1.82
N ALA A 109 -4.49 5.27 -2.00
CA ALA A 109 -3.44 4.81 -1.11
C ALA A 109 -2.14 4.56 -1.87
N TYR A 110 -1.07 5.08 -1.30
CA TYR A 110 0.26 4.91 -1.85
C TYR A 110 1.12 4.16 -0.84
N LEU A 111 2.24 3.68 -1.31
CA LEU A 111 3.19 2.95 -0.50
C LEU A 111 4.49 3.73 -0.45
N LEU A 112 5.03 3.94 0.74
CA LEU A 112 6.36 4.53 0.87
C LEU A 112 7.38 3.45 0.54
N GLU A 113 8.06 3.62 -0.56
CA GLU A 113 9.03 2.63 -1.01
C GLU A 113 10.19 2.54 -0.05
N GLY A 114 10.54 1.34 0.37
CA GLY A 114 11.63 1.13 1.32
C GLY A 114 11.29 1.43 2.77
N GLY A 115 10.12 1.97 3.05
CA GLY A 115 9.65 2.18 4.41
C GLY A 115 10.45 3.22 5.18
N LEU A 116 10.35 3.16 6.49
CA LEU A 116 11.04 4.11 7.36
C LEU A 116 12.54 4.08 7.19
N LYS A 117 13.07 2.92 6.90
CA LYS A 117 14.50 2.78 6.71
C LYS A 117 14.97 3.69 5.57
N ALA A 118 14.25 3.67 4.44
CA ALA A 118 14.61 4.50 3.30
C ALA A 118 14.36 5.98 3.59
N LEU A 119 13.30 6.29 4.31
CA LEU A 119 13.00 7.66 4.63
C LEU A 119 14.07 8.28 5.51
N ARG A 120 14.57 7.51 6.47
CA ARG A 120 15.61 7.99 7.35
C ARG A 120 16.95 8.15 6.64
N ALA A 121 17.25 7.22 5.73
CA ALA A 121 18.47 7.33 4.94
C ALA A 121 18.41 8.58 4.07
N ASP A 122 17.24 8.90 3.52
CA ASP A 122 17.08 10.08 2.70
C ASP A 122 17.22 11.35 3.55
N ASN A 123 16.68 11.36 4.76
CA ASN A 123 16.82 12.49 5.65
C ASN A 123 18.28 12.77 5.97
N GLU A 124 19.04 11.71 6.20
CA GLU A 124 20.45 11.89 6.52
C GLU A 124 21.23 12.44 5.34
N ARG A 125 20.89 12.01 4.14
CA ARG A 125 21.57 12.53 2.96
C ARG A 125 21.31 14.02 2.77
N THR A 126 20.09 14.44 3.07
CA THR A 126 19.76 15.85 2.86
C THR A 126 20.28 16.75 3.96
N ARG A 127 20.74 16.16 5.06
CA ARG A 127 21.26 16.97 6.10
C ARG A 127 22.67 17.38 5.90
N THR A 128 23.40 16.72 5.08
CA THR A 128 24.78 17.11 4.81
C THR A 128 24.90 18.09 3.64
#